data_dc598931bf41470032b3af129ecb6c3b
#
_entry.id   dc598931bf41470032b3af129ecb6c3b
#
_cell.length_a   1.000
_cell.length_b   1.000
_cell.length_c   1.000
_cell.angle_alpha   90.00
_cell.angle_beta   90.00
_cell.angle_gamma   90.00
#
_symmetry.space_group_name_H-M   'P 1'
#
loop_
_entity.id
_entity.type
_entity.pdbx_description
1 polymer ?
#
loop_
_entity_poly.entity_id
_entity_poly.type
_entity_poly.pdbx_seq_one_letter_code
_entity_poly.pdbx_strand_id
1 'polypeptide(L)'
;MRIEHTKFVRAPKRKVYEWWTDFQETDPSLSGKIIRNRRIVSRSGNEVIYEDEGTMLRVLYKDRVRVLLYPYDKWVAEYSSSKFDAKSVYTLKDVEGGTVMHVATEIDFKGWLRPFGGVAK
;
A
#
# COMPACT_ATOMS: atom_id res chain seq x y z
N MET A 1 -14.38 5.55 -1.80
CA MET A 1 -14.48 4.10 -2.05
C MET A 1 -13.66 3.36 -1.01
N ARG A 2 -14.22 2.34 -0.42
CA ARG A 2 -13.54 1.52 0.59
C ARG A 2 -13.42 0.07 0.13
N ILE A 3 -12.23 -0.50 0.26
CA ILE A 3 -11.95 -1.89 -0.11
C ILE A 3 -11.31 -2.57 1.11
N GLU A 4 -11.79 -3.76 1.46
CA GLU A 4 -11.20 -4.56 2.53
C GLU A 4 -10.82 -5.93 2.00
N HIS A 5 -9.71 -6.45 2.51
CA HIS A 5 -9.19 -7.74 2.12
C HIS A 5 -8.52 -8.42 3.31
N THR A 6 -8.70 -9.73 3.42
CA THR A 6 -8.09 -10.53 4.49
C THR A 6 -7.36 -11.71 3.87
N LYS A 7 -6.14 -11.95 4.36
CA LYS A 7 -5.28 -13.02 3.84
C LYS A 7 -4.62 -13.78 4.99
N PHE A 8 -4.61 -15.10 4.88
CA PHE A 8 -3.83 -15.95 5.78
C PHE A 8 -2.44 -16.21 5.19
N VAL A 9 -1.41 -16.10 6.02
CA VAL A 9 -0.02 -16.36 5.62
C VAL A 9 0.60 -17.37 6.59
N ARG A 10 1.20 -18.42 6.08
CA ARG A 10 1.88 -19.44 6.88
C ARG A 10 3.28 -18.98 7.29
N ALA A 11 3.34 -17.94 8.10
CA ALA A 11 4.60 -17.41 8.62
C ALA A 11 4.32 -16.66 9.91
N PRO A 12 5.33 -16.56 10.79
CA PRO A 12 5.20 -15.76 12.01
C PRO A 12 4.92 -14.30 11.68
N LYS A 13 4.17 -13.63 12.54
CA LYS A 13 3.79 -12.21 12.38
C LYS A 13 4.99 -11.32 12.08
N ARG A 14 6.10 -11.52 12.79
CA ARG A 14 7.33 -10.76 12.60
C ARG A 14 7.86 -10.87 11.17
N LYS A 15 7.90 -12.08 10.61
CA LYS A 15 8.41 -12.30 9.25
C LYS A 15 7.48 -11.71 8.19
N VAL A 16 6.17 -11.82 8.39
CA VAL A 16 5.19 -11.20 7.51
C VAL A 16 5.38 -9.69 7.50
N TYR A 17 5.50 -9.10 8.68
CA TYR A 17 5.74 -7.66 8.82
C TYR A 17 7.03 -7.23 8.12
N GLU A 18 8.14 -7.89 8.40
CA GLU A 18 9.44 -7.55 7.81
C GLU A 18 9.41 -7.63 6.28
N TRP A 19 8.79 -8.67 5.74
CA TRP A 19 8.71 -8.84 4.30
C TRP A 19 7.85 -7.76 3.63
N TRP A 20 6.69 -7.45 4.20
CA TRP A 20 5.78 -6.46 3.63
C TRP A 20 6.23 -5.02 3.80
N THR A 21 7.06 -4.75 4.80
CA THR A 21 7.55 -3.40 5.07
C THR A 21 8.99 -3.16 4.61
N ASP A 22 9.58 -4.12 3.91
CA ASP A 22 10.89 -3.99 3.30
C ASP A 22 10.77 -3.28 1.95
N PHE A 23 10.49 -1.98 1.99
CA PHE A 23 10.31 -1.18 0.77
C PHE A 23 11.64 -0.94 0.09
N GLN A 24 11.74 -1.33 -1.19
CA GLN A 24 12.94 -1.20 -2.00
C GLN A 24 12.60 -0.64 -3.37
N GLU A 25 13.58 0.00 -4.02
CA GLU A 25 13.39 0.54 -5.36
C GLU A 25 13.21 -0.55 -6.42
N THR A 26 13.60 -1.77 -6.10
CA THR A 26 13.42 -2.94 -6.98
C THR A 26 12.03 -3.58 -6.85
N ASP A 27 11.22 -3.19 -5.87
CA ASP A 27 9.88 -3.76 -5.66
C ASP A 27 8.97 -3.69 -6.89
N PRO A 28 9.03 -2.66 -7.75
CA PRO A 28 8.19 -2.60 -8.95
C PRO A 28 8.29 -3.83 -9.86
N SER A 29 9.43 -4.49 -9.89
CA SER A 29 9.60 -5.70 -10.68
C SER A 29 8.70 -6.85 -10.21
N LEU A 30 8.24 -6.81 -8.94
CA LEU A 30 7.37 -7.81 -8.33
C LEU A 30 5.88 -7.50 -8.53
N SER A 31 5.57 -6.25 -8.88
CA SER A 31 4.18 -5.80 -9.03
C SER A 31 3.62 -6.00 -10.44
N GLY A 32 4.41 -6.56 -11.35
CA GLY A 32 4.03 -6.70 -12.75
C GLY A 32 4.08 -5.36 -13.48
N LYS A 33 2.96 -4.96 -14.11
CA LYS A 33 2.94 -3.76 -14.96
C LYS A 33 2.30 -2.54 -14.29
N ILE A 34 1.84 -2.64 -13.07
CA ILE A 34 1.11 -1.57 -12.39
C ILE A 34 2.07 -0.46 -11.96
N ILE A 35 3.14 -0.82 -11.27
CA ILE A 35 4.17 0.11 -10.83
C ILE A 35 5.39 -0.08 -11.71
N ARG A 36 5.86 1.00 -12.35
CA ARG A 36 7.03 0.96 -13.24
C ARG A 36 8.31 1.28 -12.53
N ASN A 37 8.30 2.30 -11.69
CA ASN A 37 9.47 2.80 -11.01
C ASN A 37 9.13 3.17 -9.58
N ARG A 38 10.10 2.98 -8.69
CA ARG A 38 10.02 3.43 -7.30
C ARG A 38 11.30 4.13 -6.91
N ARG A 39 11.17 5.26 -6.21
CA ARG A 39 12.30 5.97 -5.63
C ARG A 39 12.08 6.15 -4.15
N ILE A 40 12.99 5.64 -3.34
CA ILE A 40 12.94 5.84 -1.88
C ILE A 40 13.44 7.25 -1.58
N VAL A 41 12.57 8.07 -1.00
CA VAL A 41 12.89 9.46 -0.65
C VAL A 41 13.57 9.54 0.71
N SER A 42 13.03 8.84 1.70
CA SER A 42 13.62 8.82 3.05
C SER A 42 13.19 7.59 3.84
N ARG A 43 14.04 7.19 4.78
CA ARG A 43 13.72 6.21 5.81
C ARG A 43 14.22 6.81 7.12
N SER A 44 13.34 7.02 8.07
CA SER A 44 13.71 7.63 9.35
C SER A 44 12.77 7.12 10.45
N GLY A 45 13.34 6.46 11.45
CA GLY A 45 12.57 5.91 12.55
C GLY A 45 11.48 4.96 12.06
N ASN A 46 10.23 5.28 12.35
CA ASN A 46 9.06 4.48 11.96
C ASN A 46 8.35 5.04 10.72
N GLU A 47 9.07 5.76 9.87
CA GLU A 47 8.49 6.35 8.66
C GLU A 47 9.34 6.03 7.44
N VAL A 48 8.66 5.65 6.35
CA VAL A 48 9.27 5.49 5.03
C VAL A 48 8.49 6.35 4.05
N ILE A 49 9.19 7.13 3.22
CA ILE A 49 8.59 7.92 2.15
C ILE A 49 9.20 7.48 0.84
N TYR A 50 8.35 7.14 -0.13
CA TYR A 50 8.80 6.81 -1.47
C TYR A 50 7.86 7.39 -2.51
N GLU A 51 8.33 7.44 -3.75
CA GLU A 51 7.56 7.90 -4.90
C GLU A 51 7.49 6.78 -5.93
N ASP A 52 6.29 6.50 -6.41
CA ASP A 52 6.04 5.49 -7.43
C ASP A 52 5.51 6.15 -8.70
N GLU A 53 5.87 5.57 -9.83
CA GLU A 53 5.31 5.91 -11.13
C GLU A 53 4.70 4.64 -11.73
N GLY A 54 3.45 4.71 -12.16
CA GLY A 54 2.74 3.55 -12.66
C GLY A 54 1.58 3.89 -13.57
N THR A 55 0.71 2.91 -13.81
CA THR A 55 -0.45 3.04 -14.68
C THR A 55 -1.71 2.60 -13.96
N MET A 56 -2.76 3.40 -14.04
CA MET A 56 -4.08 3.06 -13.51
C MET A 56 -5.12 3.45 -14.56
N LEU A 57 -5.99 2.50 -14.95
CA LEU A 57 -7.02 2.72 -15.96
C LEU A 57 -6.43 3.29 -17.26
N ARG A 58 -5.26 2.79 -17.67
CA ARG A 58 -4.49 3.23 -18.84
C ARG A 58 -3.96 4.67 -18.74
N VAL A 59 -4.00 5.25 -17.56
CA VAL A 59 -3.47 6.58 -17.31
C VAL A 59 -2.19 6.47 -16.50
N LEU A 60 -1.15 7.15 -16.97
CA LEU A 60 0.10 7.26 -16.23
C LEU A 60 -0.12 8.13 -14.99
N TYR A 61 0.36 7.68 -13.85
CA TYR A 61 0.30 8.46 -12.62
C TYR A 61 1.62 8.41 -11.87
N LYS A 62 1.83 9.42 -11.02
CA LYS A 62 2.91 9.46 -10.06
C LYS A 62 2.29 9.67 -8.70
N ASP A 63 2.69 8.89 -7.72
CA ASP A 63 2.23 9.08 -6.36
C ASP A 63 3.40 9.20 -5.39
N ARG A 64 3.11 9.83 -4.26
CA ARG A 64 4.00 9.90 -3.11
C ARG A 64 3.35 9.11 -2.00
N VAL A 65 4.10 8.20 -1.42
CA VAL A 65 3.60 7.30 -0.39
C VAL A 65 4.37 7.55 0.90
N ARG A 66 3.62 7.77 1.97
CA ARG A 66 4.16 7.87 3.32
C ARG A 66 3.68 6.67 4.10
N VAL A 67 4.61 5.88 4.62
CA VAL A 67 4.29 4.70 5.41
C VAL A 67 4.68 4.93 6.85
N LEU A 68 3.74 4.73 7.75
CA LEU A 68 3.95 4.78 9.19
C LEU A 68 4.00 3.35 9.72
N LEU A 69 5.08 3.01 10.40
CA LEU A 69 5.37 1.66 10.84
C LEU A 69 5.08 1.48 12.33
N TYR A 70 4.38 0.42 12.66
CA TYR A 70 4.08 0.02 14.04
C TYR A 70 4.49 -1.45 14.21
N PRO A 71 5.81 -1.72 14.39
CA PRO A 71 6.31 -3.08 14.48
C PRO A 71 5.72 -3.82 15.68
N TYR A 72 5.26 -5.01 15.53
CA TYR A 72 5.12 -5.86 14.33
C TYR A 72 3.62 -6.08 14.06
N ASP A 73 2.81 -5.10 14.44
CA ASP A 73 1.35 -5.23 14.49
C ASP A 73 0.64 -4.65 13.26
N LYS A 74 1.14 -3.52 12.75
CA LYS A 74 0.48 -2.85 11.63
C LYS A 74 1.39 -1.85 10.94
N TRP A 75 0.96 -1.41 9.78
CA TRP A 75 1.52 -0.23 9.11
C TRP A 75 0.41 0.49 8.34
N VAL A 76 0.60 1.79 8.17
CA VAL A 76 -0.36 2.65 7.48
C VAL A 76 0.34 3.30 6.29
N ALA A 77 -0.22 3.13 5.09
CA ALA A 77 0.30 3.74 3.88
C ALA A 77 -0.65 4.83 3.41
N GLU A 78 -0.12 6.05 3.26
CA GLU A 78 -0.86 7.20 2.77
C GLU A 78 -0.35 7.54 1.37
N TYR A 79 -1.25 7.48 0.38
CA TYR A 79 -0.94 7.70 -1.04
C TYR A 79 -1.48 9.05 -1.47
N SER A 80 -0.65 9.84 -2.18
CA SER A 80 -1.05 11.13 -2.73
C SER A 80 -0.60 11.23 -4.18
N SER A 81 -1.54 11.47 -5.08
CA SER A 81 -1.27 11.64 -6.50
C SER A 81 -2.21 12.68 -7.12
N SER A 82 -1.98 13.01 -8.39
CA SER A 82 -2.87 13.91 -9.13
C SER A 82 -4.19 13.23 -9.52
N LYS A 83 -4.27 11.91 -9.44
CA LYS A 83 -5.43 11.12 -9.86
C LYS A 83 -6.29 10.65 -8.69
N PHE A 84 -5.66 10.42 -7.54
CA PHE A 84 -6.37 9.95 -6.36
C PHE A 84 -5.56 10.21 -5.10
N ASP A 85 -6.25 10.22 -3.96
CA ASP A 85 -5.64 10.07 -2.64
C ASP A 85 -6.15 8.76 -2.07
N ALA A 86 -5.29 8.05 -1.34
CA ALA A 86 -5.68 6.80 -0.71
C ALA A 86 -4.97 6.61 0.62
N LYS A 87 -5.57 5.78 1.47
CA LYS A 87 -4.98 5.37 2.72
C LYS A 87 -5.26 3.89 2.93
N SER A 88 -4.22 3.12 3.16
CA SER A 88 -4.34 1.68 3.46
C SER A 88 -3.83 1.41 4.86
N VAL A 89 -4.61 0.67 5.63
CA VAL A 89 -4.22 0.21 6.96
C VAL A 89 -4.07 -1.30 6.90
N TYR A 90 -2.86 -1.77 7.21
CA TYR A 90 -2.52 -3.19 7.26
C TYR A 90 -2.38 -3.61 8.70
N THR A 91 -3.15 -4.59 9.14
CA THR A 91 -3.06 -5.13 10.50
C THR A 91 -2.73 -6.61 10.46
N LEU A 92 -1.90 -7.04 11.41
CA LEU A 92 -1.47 -8.42 11.51
C LEU A 92 -1.95 -9.00 12.84
N LYS A 93 -2.44 -10.24 12.79
CA LYS A 93 -2.91 -10.95 13.97
C LYS A 93 -2.35 -12.37 13.97
N ASP A 94 -1.76 -12.77 15.08
CA ASP A 94 -1.32 -14.14 15.29
C ASP A 94 -2.52 -15.07 15.34
N VAL A 95 -2.44 -16.17 14.59
CA VAL A 95 -3.41 -17.24 14.63
C VAL A 95 -2.70 -18.57 14.63
N GLU A 96 -3.39 -19.64 14.90
CA GLU A 96 -2.81 -20.97 14.84
C GLU A 96 -2.27 -21.25 13.43
N GLY A 97 -1.01 -21.61 13.34
CA GLY A 97 -0.35 -21.96 12.07
C GLY A 97 0.14 -20.78 11.25
N GLY A 98 0.01 -19.54 11.72
CA GLY A 98 0.50 -18.39 10.95
C GLY A 98 -0.04 -17.05 11.38
N THR A 99 -0.30 -16.19 10.40
CA THR A 99 -0.73 -14.80 10.60
C THR A 99 -1.89 -14.48 9.69
N VAL A 100 -2.87 -13.77 10.21
CA VAL A 100 -3.93 -13.16 9.38
C VAL A 100 -3.58 -11.69 9.16
N MET A 101 -3.53 -11.30 7.89
CA MET A 101 -3.33 -9.92 7.49
C MET A 101 -4.66 -9.34 7.00
N HIS A 102 -5.08 -8.23 7.60
CA HIS A 102 -6.26 -7.50 7.17
C HIS A 102 -5.84 -6.17 6.59
N VAL A 103 -6.36 -5.84 5.40
CA VAL A 103 -6.09 -4.59 4.71
C VAL A 103 -7.39 -3.85 4.49
N ALA A 104 -7.43 -2.59 4.93
CA ALA A 104 -8.54 -1.69 4.66
C ALA A 104 -8.01 -0.48 3.90
N THR A 105 -8.56 -0.22 2.72
CA THR A 105 -8.13 0.88 1.85
C THR A 105 -9.29 1.82 1.57
N GLU A 106 -9.04 3.11 1.77
CA GLU A 106 -9.95 4.19 1.39
C GLU A 106 -9.33 4.93 0.21
N ILE A 107 -10.10 5.14 -0.87
CA ILE A 107 -9.64 5.81 -2.09
C ILE A 107 -10.58 6.95 -2.44
N ASP A 108 -10.01 8.14 -2.68
CA ASP A 108 -10.73 9.31 -3.17
C ASP A 108 -10.17 9.67 -4.55
N PHE A 109 -10.96 9.45 -5.59
CA PHE A 109 -10.58 9.79 -6.95
C PHE A 109 -10.72 11.29 -7.22
N LYS A 110 -9.83 11.82 -8.07
CA LYS A 110 -9.76 13.24 -8.43
C LYS A 110 -10.03 13.43 -9.93
N GLY A 111 -10.46 14.65 -10.28
CA GLY A 111 -10.66 15.03 -11.65
C GLY A 111 -11.69 14.13 -12.36
N TRP A 112 -11.39 13.69 -13.57
CA TRP A 112 -12.28 12.86 -14.35
C TRP A 112 -12.48 11.45 -13.79
N LEU A 113 -11.60 10.99 -12.88
CA LEU A 113 -11.74 9.70 -12.23
C LEU A 113 -12.74 9.71 -11.07
N ARG A 114 -13.15 10.90 -10.60
CA ARG A 114 -14.07 11.01 -9.46
C ARG A 114 -15.39 10.26 -9.65
N PRO A 115 -16.03 10.25 -10.84
CA PRO A 115 -17.26 9.50 -11.04
C PRO A 115 -17.12 8.00 -10.81
N PHE A 116 -15.94 7.45 -11.07
CA PHE A 116 -15.69 6.01 -10.85
C PHE A 116 -15.72 5.66 -9.37
N GLY A 117 -15.19 6.53 -8.52
CA GLY A 117 -15.27 6.36 -7.07
C GLY A 117 -16.71 6.36 -6.56
N GLY A 118 -17.55 7.24 -7.09
CA GLY A 118 -18.96 7.31 -6.76
C GLY A 118 -19.74 6.06 -7.19
N VAL A 119 -19.44 5.55 -8.37
CA VAL A 119 -20.07 4.34 -8.91
C VAL A 119 -19.70 3.09 -8.10
N ALA A 120 -18.50 3.04 -7.57
CA ALA A 120 -18.00 1.88 -6.81
C ALA A 120 -18.63 1.73 -5.41
N LYS A 121 -19.34 2.73 -4.96
CA LYS A 121 -20.09 2.66 -3.71
C LYS A 121 -21.39 1.88 -3.91
#